data_5f3e0b66ec425e7bd7e9c5a720cc34f1
#
_entry.id   5f3e0b66ec425e7bd7e9c5a720cc34f1
#
_cell.length_a   1.000
_cell.length_b   1.000
_cell.length_c   1.000
_cell.angle_alpha   90.00
_cell.angle_beta   90.00
_cell.angle_gamma   90.00
#
_symmetry.space_group_name_H-M   'P 1'
#
loop_
_entity.id
_entity.type
_entity.pdbx_description
1 polymer ?
#
loop_
_entity_poly.entity_id
_entity_poly.type
_entity_poly.pdbx_seq_one_letter_code
_entity_poly.pdbx_strand_id
1 'polypeptide(L)'
;GDIAKMPHMLIAGTTGSGKSVCINSMLISLLYKSTPEEVRLIMVDPKMVELGNYNGIPHLLIPVVTDPKKAAGALNWAVGEMERRYKLFADHQVRNLVGYNDLMRAEKAKAEAAAAGETEGETTGAAAVPEQYQVLPQIVIVIDELADLMMVAAKEVENSICRIAQKARAAGMHLVVATQRPSSDVITGIMKANIPSRIAFAVASQIESRIILDTTGAEKLIGKGDML
;
A
#
# COMPACT_ATOMS: atom_id res chain seq x y z
N GLY A 1 7.05 11.47 7.10
CA GLY A 1 7.72 10.58 6.13
C GLY A 1 7.07 10.64 4.77
N ASP A 2 7.80 10.22 3.77
CA ASP A 2 7.32 10.14 2.39
C ASP A 2 7.29 8.65 1.99
N ILE A 3 6.10 8.10 1.76
CA ILE A 3 5.93 6.67 1.44
C ILE A 3 6.61 6.28 0.12
N ALA A 4 6.80 7.22 -0.80
CA ALA A 4 7.52 6.96 -2.05
C ALA A 4 9.03 6.73 -1.81
N LYS A 5 9.58 7.27 -0.71
CA LYS A 5 10.96 7.07 -0.28
C LYS A 5 11.14 5.82 0.58
N MET A 6 10.10 5.42 1.31
CA MET A 6 10.03 4.21 2.12
C MET A 6 8.86 3.34 1.60
N PRO A 7 9.02 2.70 0.44
CA PRO A 7 7.89 2.16 -0.32
C PRO A 7 7.16 1.03 0.38
N HIS A 8 7.84 0.29 1.25
CA HIS A 8 7.28 -0.82 2.01
C HIS A 8 7.75 -0.74 3.44
N MET A 9 6.88 -1.05 4.40
CA MET A 9 7.12 -0.85 5.82
C MET A 9 6.60 -2.02 6.63
N LEU A 10 7.41 -2.52 7.55
CA LEU A 10 7.00 -3.46 8.60
C LEU A 10 6.84 -2.69 9.91
N ILE A 11 5.73 -2.89 10.59
CA ILE A 11 5.40 -2.23 11.86
C ILE A 11 5.05 -3.29 12.89
N ALA A 12 5.75 -3.29 14.02
CA ALA A 12 5.42 -4.17 15.13
C ALA A 12 5.12 -3.38 16.42
N GLY A 13 4.27 -3.94 17.27
CA GLY A 13 3.97 -3.35 18.56
C GLY A 13 2.80 -4.04 19.24
N THR A 14 2.89 -4.22 20.55
CA THR A 14 1.82 -4.80 21.36
C THR A 14 0.58 -3.90 21.42
N THR A 15 -0.52 -4.45 21.90
CA THR A 15 -1.75 -3.69 22.16
C THR A 15 -1.47 -2.49 23.07
N GLY A 16 -1.95 -1.31 22.71
CA GLY A 16 -1.73 -0.07 23.48
C GLY A 16 -0.35 0.58 23.28
N SER A 17 0.54 0.01 22.48
CA SER A 17 1.87 0.58 22.21
C SER A 17 1.86 1.85 21.35
N GLY A 18 0.78 2.10 20.60
CA GLY A 18 0.66 3.21 19.66
C GLY A 18 0.65 2.79 18.18
N LYS A 19 0.78 1.50 17.88
CA LYS A 19 0.80 0.95 16.52
C LYS A 19 -0.42 1.39 15.69
N SER A 20 -1.62 1.17 16.18
CA SER A 20 -2.87 1.53 15.48
C SER A 20 -3.04 3.03 15.30
N VAL A 21 -2.61 3.83 16.27
CA VAL A 21 -2.60 5.30 16.17
C VAL A 21 -1.66 5.76 15.06
N CYS A 22 -0.49 5.15 14.95
CA CYS A 22 0.46 5.45 13.88
C CYS A 22 -0.13 5.12 12.50
N ILE A 23 -0.71 3.93 12.32
CA ILE A 23 -1.35 3.53 11.07
C ILE A 23 -2.48 4.50 10.70
N ASN A 24 -3.35 4.83 11.65
CA ASN A 24 -4.44 5.80 11.43
C ASN A 24 -3.90 7.19 11.06
N SER A 25 -2.85 7.67 11.72
CA SER A 25 -2.21 8.95 11.39
C SER A 25 -1.64 8.96 9.97
N MET A 26 -1.05 7.86 9.53
CA MET A 26 -0.56 7.71 8.16
C MET A 26 -1.71 7.73 7.15
N LEU A 27 -2.79 6.97 7.39
CA LEU A 27 -3.97 6.93 6.54
C LEU A 27 -4.64 8.29 6.43
N ILE A 28 -4.87 8.97 7.56
CA ILE A 28 -5.44 10.31 7.58
C ILE A 28 -4.55 11.29 6.81
N SER A 29 -3.23 11.22 6.97
CA SER A 29 -2.30 12.07 6.22
C SER A 29 -2.37 11.84 4.71
N LEU A 30 -2.55 10.60 4.26
CA LEU A 30 -2.77 10.28 2.85
C LEU A 30 -4.09 10.85 2.34
N LEU A 31 -5.18 10.64 3.07
CA LEU A 31 -6.52 11.10 2.71
C LEU A 31 -6.63 12.63 2.64
N TYR A 32 -5.91 13.35 3.50
CA TYR A 32 -5.86 14.82 3.44
C TYR A 32 -5.07 15.38 2.26
N LYS A 33 -4.16 14.61 1.69
CA LYS A 33 -3.20 15.09 0.68
C LYS A 33 -3.43 14.56 -0.72
N SER A 34 -4.28 13.55 -0.86
CA SER A 34 -4.42 12.82 -2.13
C SER A 34 -5.89 12.53 -2.44
N THR A 35 -6.24 12.73 -3.69
CA THR A 35 -7.57 12.37 -4.23
C THR A 35 -7.64 10.87 -4.54
N PRO A 36 -8.85 10.30 -4.74
CA PRO A 36 -9.00 8.90 -5.16
C PRO A 36 -8.37 8.59 -6.54
N GLU A 37 -8.18 9.58 -7.38
CA GLU A 37 -7.49 9.44 -8.67
C GLU A 37 -5.97 9.36 -8.51
N GLU A 38 -5.44 9.87 -7.40
CA GLU A 38 -4.01 9.87 -7.10
C GLU A 38 -3.59 8.67 -6.26
N VAL A 39 -4.43 8.27 -5.29
CA VAL A 39 -4.15 7.16 -4.36
C VAL A 39 -5.39 6.30 -4.14
N ARG A 40 -5.21 5.01 -4.30
CA ARG A 40 -6.20 3.99 -3.95
C ARG A 40 -5.68 3.11 -2.82
N LEU A 41 -6.61 2.57 -2.03
CA LEU A 41 -6.30 1.82 -0.83
C LEU A 41 -6.89 0.40 -0.89
N ILE A 42 -6.12 -0.57 -0.40
CA ILE A 42 -6.60 -1.89 0.02
C ILE A 42 -6.30 -1.99 1.50
N MET A 43 -7.31 -2.20 2.31
CA MET A 43 -7.16 -2.35 3.75
C MET A 43 -7.59 -3.74 4.20
N VAL A 44 -6.77 -4.35 5.05
CA VAL A 44 -7.01 -5.68 5.62
C VAL A 44 -7.01 -5.57 7.14
N ASP A 45 -8.15 -5.89 7.74
CA ASP A 45 -8.37 -5.87 9.20
C ASP A 45 -9.09 -7.15 9.63
N PRO A 46 -8.35 -8.25 9.90
CA PRO A 46 -8.95 -9.52 10.26
C PRO A 46 -9.73 -9.48 11.58
N LYS A 47 -9.41 -8.54 12.46
CA LYS A 47 -10.05 -8.39 13.78
C LYS A 47 -11.28 -7.49 13.76
N MET A 48 -11.53 -6.77 12.67
CA MET A 48 -12.67 -5.84 12.50
C MET A 48 -12.72 -4.70 13.55
N VAL A 49 -11.58 -4.25 14.05
CA VAL A 49 -11.51 -3.31 15.17
C VAL A 49 -10.95 -1.95 14.77
N GLU A 50 -9.97 -1.94 13.87
CA GLU A 50 -9.13 -0.76 13.63
C GLU A 50 -9.48 0.01 12.36
N LEU A 51 -9.80 -0.68 11.26
CA LEU A 51 -9.94 -0.08 9.93
C LEU A 51 -11.38 -0.02 9.41
N GLY A 52 -12.34 -0.60 10.13
CA GLY A 52 -13.75 -0.66 9.69
C GLY A 52 -14.38 0.71 9.44
N ASN A 53 -13.93 1.75 10.13
CA ASN A 53 -14.43 3.13 9.98
C ASN A 53 -14.08 3.75 8.61
N TYR A 54 -13.16 3.16 7.86
CA TYR A 54 -12.80 3.62 6.52
C TYR A 54 -13.71 3.06 5.42
N ASN A 55 -14.61 2.12 5.72
CA ASN A 55 -15.56 1.63 4.74
C ASN A 55 -16.41 2.78 4.17
N GLY A 56 -16.56 2.77 2.85
CA GLY A 56 -17.35 3.80 2.13
C GLY A 56 -16.54 4.99 1.64
N ILE A 57 -15.25 5.16 2.02
CA ILE A 57 -14.43 6.23 1.42
C ILE A 57 -14.12 5.90 -0.05
N PRO A 58 -14.07 6.93 -0.92
CA PRO A 58 -13.86 6.71 -2.37
C PRO A 58 -12.47 6.18 -2.72
N HIS A 59 -11.49 6.28 -1.84
CA HIS A 59 -10.13 5.78 -2.04
C HIS A 59 -10.04 4.24 -2.00
N LEU A 60 -10.97 3.55 -1.34
CA LEU A 60 -10.97 2.08 -1.27
C LEU A 60 -11.22 1.46 -2.65
N LEU A 61 -10.39 0.51 -3.06
CA LEU A 61 -10.62 -0.34 -4.24
C LEU A 61 -11.70 -1.38 -3.97
N ILE A 62 -11.73 -1.91 -2.76
CA ILE A 62 -12.69 -2.89 -2.25
C ILE A 62 -13.02 -2.53 -0.80
N PRO A 63 -14.16 -2.96 -0.25
CA PRO A 63 -14.44 -2.83 1.18
C PRO A 63 -13.31 -3.43 2.02
N VAL A 64 -13.11 -2.93 3.24
CA VAL A 64 -12.09 -3.45 4.17
C VAL A 64 -12.22 -4.96 4.27
N VAL A 65 -11.13 -5.66 3.98
CA VAL A 65 -11.08 -7.12 3.93
C VAL A 65 -10.89 -7.67 5.34
N THR A 66 -11.81 -8.49 5.80
CA THR A 66 -11.81 -9.05 7.15
C THR A 66 -11.53 -10.56 7.19
N ASP A 67 -11.72 -11.25 6.09
CA ASP A 67 -11.46 -12.68 5.97
C ASP A 67 -10.00 -12.92 5.48
N PRO A 68 -9.20 -13.74 6.20
CA PRO A 68 -7.81 -13.99 5.82
C PRO A 68 -7.62 -14.64 4.45
N LYS A 69 -8.52 -15.49 3.98
CA LYS A 69 -8.44 -16.09 2.64
C LYS A 69 -8.72 -15.05 1.55
N LYS A 70 -9.71 -14.18 1.79
CA LYS A 70 -9.99 -13.05 0.89
C LYS A 70 -8.82 -12.07 0.86
N ALA A 71 -8.15 -11.88 2.01
CA ALA A 71 -6.93 -11.05 2.08
C ALA A 71 -5.79 -11.63 1.24
N ALA A 72 -5.55 -12.95 1.29
CA ALA A 72 -4.59 -13.61 0.41
C ALA A 72 -4.97 -13.42 -1.08
N GLY A 73 -6.25 -13.50 -1.42
CA GLY A 73 -6.78 -13.20 -2.76
C GLY A 73 -6.52 -11.75 -3.19
N ALA A 74 -6.74 -10.78 -2.30
CA ALA A 74 -6.47 -9.36 -2.56
C ALA A 74 -4.98 -9.07 -2.79
N LEU A 75 -4.11 -9.71 -2.02
CA LEU A 75 -2.65 -9.64 -2.24
C LEU A 75 -2.23 -10.25 -3.57
N ASN A 76 -2.81 -11.38 -3.94
CA ASN A 76 -2.55 -12.01 -5.24
C ASN A 76 -3.05 -11.13 -6.40
N TRP A 77 -4.22 -10.51 -6.25
CA TRP A 77 -4.69 -9.50 -7.21
C TRP A 77 -3.70 -8.34 -7.35
N ALA A 78 -3.15 -7.85 -6.23
CA ALA A 78 -2.17 -6.76 -6.25
C ALA A 78 -0.89 -7.15 -7.02
N VAL A 79 -0.45 -8.41 -6.92
CA VAL A 79 0.65 -8.94 -7.74
C VAL A 79 0.29 -8.90 -9.23
N GLY A 80 -0.91 -9.34 -9.60
CA GLY A 80 -1.40 -9.27 -10.98
C GLY A 80 -1.49 -7.84 -11.51
N GLU A 81 -1.98 -6.90 -10.70
CA GLU A 81 -2.03 -5.48 -11.05
C GLU A 81 -0.63 -4.89 -11.26
N MET A 82 0.32 -5.25 -10.42
CA MET A 82 1.72 -4.88 -10.60
C MET A 82 2.26 -5.36 -11.95
N GLU A 83 2.01 -6.61 -12.32
CA GLU A 83 2.44 -7.19 -13.59
C GLU A 83 1.75 -6.53 -14.79
N ARG A 84 0.47 -6.22 -14.66
CA ARG A 84 -0.28 -5.46 -15.67
C ARG A 84 0.33 -4.08 -15.90
N ARG A 85 0.69 -3.37 -14.83
CA ARG A 85 1.36 -2.06 -14.92
C ARG A 85 2.70 -2.15 -15.62
N TYR A 86 3.51 -3.15 -15.31
CA TYR A 86 4.78 -3.36 -16.01
C TYR A 86 4.62 -3.61 -17.51
N LYS A 87 3.58 -4.33 -17.92
CA LYS A 87 3.23 -4.47 -19.33
C LYS A 87 2.92 -3.13 -19.97
N LEU A 88 2.05 -2.33 -19.34
CA LEU A 88 1.73 -0.99 -19.82
C LEU A 88 2.98 -0.11 -19.96
N PHE A 89 3.88 -0.18 -18.97
CA PHE A 89 5.12 0.59 -19.04
C PHE A 89 6.01 0.15 -20.20
N ALA A 90 6.12 -1.14 -20.45
CA ALA A 90 6.86 -1.67 -21.58
C ALA A 90 6.26 -1.25 -22.93
N ASP A 91 4.94 -1.35 -23.08
CA ASP A 91 4.21 -0.99 -24.30
C ASP A 91 4.36 0.52 -24.64
N HIS A 92 4.47 1.37 -23.60
CA HIS A 92 4.65 2.82 -23.75
C HIS A 92 6.11 3.29 -23.61
N GLN A 93 7.06 2.35 -23.50
CA GLN A 93 8.49 2.63 -23.39
C GLN A 93 8.87 3.54 -22.19
N VAL A 94 8.13 3.43 -21.09
CA VAL A 94 8.38 4.14 -19.84
C VAL A 94 8.88 3.17 -18.75
N ARG A 95 9.50 3.69 -17.69
CA ARG A 95 10.15 2.86 -16.68
C ARG A 95 9.36 2.70 -15.37
N ASN A 96 8.41 3.58 -15.13
CA ASN A 96 7.69 3.65 -13.85
C ASN A 96 6.36 4.39 -13.99
N LEU A 97 5.57 4.37 -12.91
CA LEU A 97 4.26 5.02 -12.85
C LEU A 97 4.31 6.52 -13.15
N VAL A 98 5.33 7.23 -12.68
CA VAL A 98 5.44 8.69 -12.91
C VAL A 98 5.60 8.96 -14.40
N GLY A 99 6.54 8.29 -15.06
CA GLY A 99 6.77 8.44 -16.50
C GLY A 99 5.54 8.04 -17.32
N TYR A 100 4.81 7.00 -16.91
CA TYR A 100 3.55 6.60 -17.56
C TYR A 100 2.48 7.69 -17.42
N ASN A 101 2.27 8.20 -16.22
CA ASN A 101 1.26 9.22 -15.95
C ASN A 101 1.59 10.55 -16.65
N ASP A 102 2.86 10.93 -16.71
CA ASP A 102 3.29 12.14 -17.43
C ASP A 102 3.04 12.00 -18.93
N LEU A 103 3.32 10.82 -19.50
CA LEU A 103 3.01 10.53 -20.90
C LEU A 103 1.50 10.61 -21.16
N MET A 104 0.67 9.98 -20.32
CA MET A 104 -0.79 10.00 -20.46
C MET A 104 -1.36 11.42 -20.40
N ARG A 105 -0.85 12.25 -19.47
CA ARG A 105 -1.25 13.67 -19.39
C ARG A 105 -0.87 14.47 -20.63
N ALA A 106 0.33 14.25 -21.17
CA ALA A 106 0.80 14.92 -22.37
C ALA A 106 0.00 14.53 -23.61
N GLU A 107 -0.31 13.24 -23.77
CA GLU A 107 -1.12 12.75 -24.89
C GLU A 107 -2.57 13.23 -24.80
N LYS A 108 -3.14 13.24 -23.59
CA LYS A 108 -4.45 13.82 -23.33
C LYS A 108 -4.50 15.30 -23.74
N ALA A 109 -3.54 16.11 -23.31
CA ALA A 109 -3.48 17.52 -23.62
C ALA A 109 -3.34 17.78 -25.15
N LYS A 110 -2.57 16.93 -25.84
CA LYS A 110 -2.48 17.01 -27.32
C LYS A 110 -3.80 16.68 -27.99
N ALA A 111 -4.51 15.64 -27.54
CA ALA A 111 -5.80 15.26 -28.09
C ALA A 111 -6.87 16.34 -27.84
N GLU A 112 -6.90 16.94 -26.66
CA GLU A 112 -7.80 18.05 -26.32
C GLU A 112 -7.50 19.31 -27.17
N ALA A 113 -6.23 19.63 -27.39
CA ALA A 113 -5.82 20.75 -28.24
C ALA A 113 -6.20 20.52 -29.72
N ALA A 114 -6.04 19.30 -30.21
CA ALA A 114 -6.47 18.94 -31.57
C ALA A 114 -8.00 19.06 -31.75
N ALA A 115 -8.77 18.57 -30.79
CA ALA A 115 -10.23 18.66 -30.78
C ALA A 115 -10.74 20.11 -30.68
N ALA A 116 -10.03 20.96 -29.91
CA ALA A 116 -10.37 22.37 -29.77
C ALA A 116 -10.07 23.20 -31.06
N GLY A 117 -9.09 22.75 -31.86
CA GLY A 117 -8.77 23.38 -33.17
C GLY A 117 -9.75 23.04 -34.31
N GLU A 118 -10.58 21.99 -34.13
CA GLU A 118 -11.58 21.57 -35.15
C GLU A 118 -13.00 22.09 -34.87
N THR A 119 -13.24 22.72 -33.71
CA THR A 119 -14.56 23.20 -33.30
C THR A 119 -14.57 24.72 -33.04
N GLU A 120 -14.65 25.51 -34.11
CA GLU A 120 -15.39 26.77 -34.07
C GLU A 120 -16.90 26.45 -34.30
N GLY A 121 -17.59 26.03 -33.24
CA GLY A 121 -19.04 25.84 -33.27
C GLY A 121 -19.54 24.74 -32.36
N GLU A 122 -20.22 25.18 -31.27
CA GLU A 122 -21.05 24.43 -30.35
C GLU A 122 -20.37 23.76 -29.15
N THR A 123 -20.45 24.47 -28.02
CA THR A 123 -20.31 24.00 -26.64
C THR A 123 -21.44 23.06 -26.26
N THR A 124 -21.15 21.79 -26.04
CA THR A 124 -21.97 20.93 -25.13
C THR A 124 -21.15 19.76 -24.61
N GLY A 125 -20.98 19.73 -23.31
CA GLY A 125 -20.68 18.53 -22.55
C GLY A 125 -19.19 18.16 -22.44
N ALA A 126 -18.68 18.11 -21.22
CA ALA A 126 -17.37 17.53 -20.93
C ALA A 126 -17.32 16.11 -21.50
N ALA A 127 -16.65 15.93 -22.62
CA ALA A 127 -16.42 14.63 -23.22
C ALA A 127 -15.62 13.78 -22.22
N ALA A 128 -16.12 12.60 -21.88
CA ALA A 128 -15.40 11.65 -21.04
C ALA A 128 -14.03 11.39 -21.69
N VAL A 129 -12.97 11.55 -20.89
CA VAL A 129 -11.60 11.28 -21.35
C VAL A 129 -11.55 9.85 -21.87
N PRO A 130 -11.10 9.59 -23.09
CA PRO A 130 -10.95 8.24 -23.59
C PRO A 130 -10.11 7.39 -22.62
N GLU A 131 -10.53 6.16 -22.35
CA GLU A 131 -9.84 5.24 -21.43
C GLU A 131 -8.33 5.10 -21.71
N GLN A 132 -7.94 5.28 -22.95
CA GLN A 132 -6.56 5.20 -23.41
C GLN A 132 -5.62 6.27 -22.81
N TYR A 133 -6.14 7.38 -22.25
CA TYR A 133 -5.35 8.46 -21.64
C TYR A 133 -5.52 8.55 -20.11
N GLN A 134 -5.96 7.49 -19.49
CA GLN A 134 -6.13 7.48 -18.02
C GLN A 134 -4.81 7.35 -17.30
N VAL A 135 -4.59 8.25 -16.34
CA VAL A 135 -3.51 8.10 -15.35
C VAL A 135 -3.85 6.96 -14.37
N LEU A 136 -2.81 6.33 -13.86
CA LEU A 136 -2.95 5.28 -12.87
C LEU A 136 -2.67 5.84 -11.47
N PRO A 137 -3.50 5.52 -10.47
CA PRO A 137 -3.23 5.90 -9.07
C PRO A 137 -2.07 5.10 -8.49
N GLN A 138 -1.44 5.63 -7.46
CA GLN A 138 -0.68 4.82 -6.53
C GLN A 138 -1.62 3.91 -5.74
N ILE A 139 -1.15 2.74 -5.32
CA ILE A 139 -1.92 1.81 -4.49
C ILE A 139 -1.17 1.58 -3.19
N VAL A 140 -1.84 1.83 -2.06
CA VAL A 140 -1.31 1.53 -0.74
C VAL A 140 -2.10 0.38 -0.13
N ILE A 141 -1.40 -0.67 0.24
CA ILE A 141 -1.96 -1.88 0.85
C ILE A 141 -1.60 -1.86 2.32
N VAL A 142 -2.60 -1.84 3.18
CA VAL A 142 -2.44 -1.78 4.64
C VAL A 142 -2.95 -3.07 5.26
N ILE A 143 -2.11 -3.76 6.01
CA ILE A 143 -2.45 -4.96 6.77
C ILE A 143 -2.26 -4.63 8.25
N ASP A 144 -3.33 -4.63 9.04
CA ASP A 144 -3.26 -4.31 10.46
C ASP A 144 -2.70 -5.44 11.32
N GLU A 145 -3.02 -6.69 10.98
CA GLU A 145 -2.52 -7.86 11.70
C GLU A 145 -2.10 -8.98 10.76
N LEU A 146 -0.81 -9.02 10.44
CA LEU A 146 -0.23 -10.04 9.57
C LEU A 146 -0.33 -11.45 10.17
N ALA A 147 -0.20 -11.59 11.50
CA ALA A 147 -0.22 -12.89 12.16
C ALA A 147 -1.49 -13.70 11.85
N ASP A 148 -2.65 -13.04 11.76
CA ASP A 148 -3.91 -13.71 11.49
C ASP A 148 -3.99 -14.23 10.04
N LEU A 149 -3.34 -13.56 9.10
CA LEU A 149 -3.21 -14.03 7.72
C LEU A 149 -2.25 -15.20 7.63
N MET A 150 -1.12 -15.14 8.33
CA MET A 150 -0.09 -16.18 8.33
C MET A 150 -0.59 -17.49 8.95
N MET A 151 -1.51 -17.44 9.90
CA MET A 151 -2.14 -18.64 10.49
C MET A 151 -2.99 -19.41 9.48
N VAL A 152 -3.53 -18.76 8.44
CA VAL A 152 -4.50 -19.35 7.50
C VAL A 152 -3.88 -19.64 6.14
N ALA A 153 -3.06 -18.75 5.62
CA ALA A 153 -2.53 -18.80 4.26
C ALA A 153 -1.06 -18.32 4.18
N ALA A 154 -0.21 -18.79 5.09
CA ALA A 154 1.17 -18.31 5.27
C ALA A 154 1.96 -18.24 3.96
N LYS A 155 2.00 -19.35 3.21
CA LYS A 155 2.80 -19.44 1.98
C LYS A 155 2.35 -18.48 0.89
N GLU A 156 1.04 -18.32 0.71
CA GLU A 156 0.45 -17.44 -0.31
C GLU A 156 0.67 -15.97 0.06
N VAL A 157 0.43 -15.63 1.32
CA VAL A 157 0.61 -14.27 1.86
C VAL A 157 2.08 -13.87 1.81
N GLU A 158 2.99 -14.69 2.31
CA GLU A 158 4.44 -14.42 2.25
C GLU A 158 4.92 -14.21 0.81
N ASN A 159 4.54 -15.11 -0.10
CA ASN A 159 4.95 -15.03 -1.50
C ASN A 159 4.46 -13.71 -2.16
N SER A 160 3.20 -13.35 -1.95
CA SER A 160 2.63 -12.12 -2.50
C SER A 160 3.29 -10.87 -1.92
N ILE A 161 3.48 -10.80 -0.60
CA ILE A 161 4.17 -9.69 0.08
C ILE A 161 5.60 -9.55 -0.46
N CYS A 162 6.36 -10.64 -0.56
CA CYS A 162 7.73 -10.59 -1.05
C CYS A 162 7.81 -10.14 -2.51
N ARG A 163 6.93 -10.63 -3.39
CA ARG A 163 6.87 -10.20 -4.80
C ARG A 163 6.57 -8.72 -4.94
N ILE A 164 5.60 -8.22 -4.18
CA ILE A 164 5.25 -6.78 -4.16
C ILE A 164 6.45 -5.99 -3.63
N ALA A 165 7.03 -6.38 -2.50
CA ALA A 165 8.14 -5.67 -1.89
C ALA A 165 9.37 -5.58 -2.82
N GLN A 166 9.64 -6.61 -3.61
CA GLN A 166 10.75 -6.65 -4.55
C GLN A 166 10.58 -5.72 -5.76
N LYS A 167 9.37 -5.57 -6.27
CA LYS A 167 9.16 -5.02 -7.61
C LYS A 167 8.16 -3.86 -7.67
N ALA A 168 7.28 -3.69 -6.70
CA ALA A 168 6.12 -2.83 -6.84
C ALA A 168 6.41 -1.32 -6.75
N ARG A 169 7.60 -0.91 -6.27
CA ARG A 169 7.96 0.51 -6.13
C ARG A 169 7.80 1.28 -7.44
N ALA A 170 8.36 0.78 -8.52
CA ALA A 170 8.26 1.43 -9.84
C ALA A 170 6.82 1.40 -10.38
N ALA A 171 6.01 0.42 -10.00
CA ALA A 171 4.60 0.33 -10.33
C ALA A 171 3.71 1.25 -9.47
N GLY A 172 4.27 1.99 -8.51
CA GLY A 172 3.53 2.88 -7.61
C GLY A 172 2.68 2.13 -6.60
N MET A 173 3.15 0.99 -6.09
CA MET A 173 2.42 0.21 -5.09
C MET A 173 3.26 0.07 -3.82
N HIS A 174 2.60 0.20 -2.67
CA HIS A 174 3.24 0.32 -1.37
C HIS A 174 2.57 -0.61 -0.35
N LEU A 175 3.39 -1.20 0.54
CA LEU A 175 2.94 -2.06 1.62
C LEU A 175 3.16 -1.40 2.98
N VAL A 176 2.13 -1.39 3.81
CA VAL A 176 2.21 -1.12 5.25
C VAL A 176 1.72 -2.37 5.95
N VAL A 177 2.66 -3.17 6.46
CA VAL A 177 2.37 -4.47 7.06
C VAL A 177 2.63 -4.39 8.55
N ALA A 178 1.60 -4.58 9.34
CA ALA A 178 1.67 -4.47 10.79
C ALA A 178 1.32 -5.79 11.49
N THR A 179 1.84 -5.97 12.70
CA THR A 179 1.52 -7.09 13.58
C THR A 179 1.68 -6.72 15.05
N GLN A 180 0.83 -7.30 15.89
CA GLN A 180 0.98 -7.28 17.35
C GLN A 180 1.84 -8.43 17.86
N ARG A 181 2.13 -9.43 17.02
CA ARG A 181 2.88 -10.64 17.35
C ARG A 181 4.10 -10.79 16.43
N PRO A 182 5.20 -10.09 16.72
CA PRO A 182 6.41 -10.16 15.91
C PRO A 182 7.20 -11.43 16.23
N SER A 183 6.71 -12.59 15.78
CA SER A 183 7.39 -13.87 15.82
C SER A 183 8.06 -14.22 14.49
N SER A 184 8.99 -15.15 14.48
CA SER A 184 9.76 -15.53 13.29
C SER A 184 8.94 -16.23 12.21
N ASP A 185 7.82 -16.82 12.59
CA ASP A 185 6.82 -17.43 11.70
C ASP A 185 5.84 -16.40 11.08
N VAL A 186 5.74 -15.22 11.68
CA VAL A 186 4.94 -14.08 11.16
C VAL A 186 5.82 -13.14 10.36
N ILE A 187 6.91 -12.64 10.92
CA ILE A 187 7.89 -11.78 10.22
C ILE A 187 9.08 -12.63 9.81
N THR A 188 8.98 -13.21 8.63
CA THR A 188 10.00 -14.14 8.13
C THR A 188 11.26 -13.43 7.67
N GLY A 189 12.37 -14.17 7.61
CA GLY A 189 13.64 -13.64 7.10
C GLY A 189 13.54 -13.15 5.65
N ILE A 190 12.70 -13.77 4.83
CA ILE A 190 12.49 -13.37 3.43
C ILE A 190 11.74 -12.04 3.36
N MET A 191 10.72 -11.84 4.18
CA MET A 191 10.04 -10.54 4.28
C MET A 191 11.00 -9.43 4.71
N LYS A 192 11.80 -9.68 5.75
CA LYS A 192 12.78 -8.71 6.25
C LYS A 192 13.84 -8.34 5.22
N ALA A 193 14.27 -9.30 4.41
CA ALA A 193 15.23 -9.06 3.34
C ALA A 193 14.69 -8.12 2.24
N ASN A 194 13.37 -8.10 2.04
CA ASN A 194 12.71 -7.32 1.00
C ASN A 194 12.06 -6.03 1.50
N ILE A 195 11.83 -5.90 2.80
CA ILE A 195 11.22 -4.71 3.44
C ILE A 195 12.21 -4.14 4.46
N PRO A 196 13.09 -3.23 4.04
CA PRO A 196 14.13 -2.68 4.92
C PRO A 196 13.61 -1.64 5.91
N SER A 197 12.50 -0.96 5.60
CA SER A 197 11.92 0.04 6.49
C SER A 197 11.11 -0.64 7.59
N ARG A 198 11.49 -0.43 8.83
CA ARG A 198 10.90 -1.10 9.99
C ARG A 198 10.66 -0.10 11.09
N ILE A 199 9.55 -0.27 11.79
CA ILE A 199 9.18 0.50 12.98
C ILE A 199 8.80 -0.49 14.06
N ALA A 200 9.36 -0.34 15.24
CA ALA A 200 8.93 -1.05 16.43
C ALA A 200 8.40 -0.06 17.47
N PHE A 201 7.15 -0.24 17.85
CA PHE A 201 6.62 0.25 19.10
C PHE A 201 7.00 -0.72 20.24
N ALA A 202 6.56 -0.45 21.46
CA ALA A 202 6.84 -1.33 22.59
C ALA A 202 6.43 -2.78 22.27
N VAL A 203 7.35 -3.72 22.51
CA VAL A 203 7.16 -5.16 22.36
C VAL A 203 7.38 -5.87 23.68
N ALA A 204 6.94 -7.13 23.80
CA ALA A 204 6.94 -7.84 25.07
C ALA A 204 8.33 -8.37 25.49
N SER A 205 9.25 -8.56 24.55
CA SER A 205 10.55 -9.19 24.84
C SER A 205 11.67 -8.72 23.92
N GLN A 206 12.92 -8.96 24.34
CA GLN A 206 14.10 -8.75 23.51
C GLN A 206 14.10 -9.62 22.25
N ILE A 207 13.49 -10.80 22.31
CA ILE A 207 13.37 -11.69 21.15
C ILE A 207 12.50 -11.01 20.08
N GLU A 208 11.36 -10.48 20.47
CA GLU A 208 10.47 -9.75 19.57
C GLU A 208 11.14 -8.50 18.98
N SER A 209 11.90 -7.75 19.80
CA SER A 209 12.69 -6.62 19.33
C SER A 209 13.69 -7.05 18.25
N ARG A 210 14.42 -8.14 18.48
CA ARG A 210 15.37 -8.67 17.47
C ARG A 210 14.67 -9.16 16.19
N ILE A 211 13.49 -9.72 16.31
CA ILE A 211 12.73 -10.17 15.12
C ILE A 211 12.39 -9.00 14.23
N ILE A 212 11.91 -7.90 14.77
CA ILE A 212 11.51 -6.74 13.93
C ILE A 212 12.70 -5.83 13.57
N LEU A 213 13.61 -5.53 14.49
CA LEU A 213 14.67 -4.53 14.31
C LEU A 213 16.07 -5.12 14.07
N ASP A 214 16.25 -6.44 14.21
CA ASP A 214 17.55 -7.11 14.27
C ASP A 214 18.42 -6.68 15.48
N THR A 215 17.86 -5.91 16.41
CA THR A 215 18.50 -5.42 17.63
C THR A 215 17.54 -5.44 18.81
N THR A 216 18.07 -5.31 20.02
CA THR A 216 17.27 -5.10 21.23
C THR A 216 16.95 -3.62 21.43
N GLY A 217 15.97 -3.31 22.26
CA GLY A 217 15.61 -1.94 22.62
C GLY A 217 14.11 -1.67 22.61
N ALA A 218 13.36 -2.26 21.69
CA ALA A 218 11.92 -2.04 21.61
C ALA A 218 11.15 -2.58 22.83
N GLU A 219 11.71 -3.55 23.56
CA GLU A 219 11.17 -4.04 24.84
C GLU A 219 11.29 -3.03 25.98
N LYS A 220 12.09 -1.98 25.81
CA LYS A 220 12.29 -0.91 26.80
C LYS A 220 11.47 0.34 26.53
N LEU A 221 10.78 0.38 25.41
CA LEU A 221 9.92 1.50 25.04
C LEU A 221 8.75 1.63 26.02
N ILE A 222 8.36 2.87 26.31
CA ILE A 222 7.35 3.17 27.34
C ILE A 222 5.90 3.03 26.83
N GLY A 223 5.70 2.72 25.56
CA GLY A 223 4.38 2.70 24.94
C GLY A 223 3.87 4.09 24.56
N LYS A 224 2.55 4.21 24.27
CA LYS A 224 1.89 5.49 23.92
C LYS A 224 2.50 6.21 22.69
N GLY A 225 3.02 5.46 21.76
CA GLY A 225 3.62 6.00 20.54
C GLY A 225 5.14 6.13 20.58
N ASP A 226 5.80 5.77 21.66
CA ASP A 226 7.25 5.65 21.72
C ASP A 226 7.72 4.53 20.78
N MET A 227 8.72 4.81 19.92
CA MET A 227 9.09 3.92 18.82
C MET A 227 10.57 4.02 18.44
N LEU A 228 11.07 2.95 17.87
CA LEU A 228 12.37 2.81 17.23
C LEU A 228 12.22 2.51 15.73
#